data_91773c3b0f854068cac1c75d0cdce033
#
_entry.id   91773c3b0f854068cac1c75d0cdce033
#
_cell.length_a   1.000
_cell.length_b   1.000
_cell.length_c   1.000
_cell.angle_alpha   90.00
_cell.angle_beta   90.00
_cell.angle_gamma   90.00
#
_symmetry.space_group_name_H-M   'P 1'
#
loop_
_entity.id
_entity.type
_entity.pdbx_description
1 polymer ?
#
loop_
_entity_poly.entity_id
_entity_poly.type
_entity_poly.pdbx_seq_one_letter_code
_entity_poly.pdbx_strand_id
1 'polypeptide(L)'
;VIARFRRLPLRSRLALLTAAAVAVAVAAAAAACWLATRQELEHQRDTTLTSVRADDATVKTLLRNCGSVPTGPSTLFRPYTVQIITGEGFVCSTVGKSPIRVEPEDLLVAQRQQDQALHDAVARDGTEMRVATSPGPVPGTAVSIAQPLREIDRPLGALAAVLAVAAGVGVLLAATAGAWIARAGLRPVDRLTGAVEHIARTEDLAVRIPVEGEDEIARLSRSFNAMTAALASSRDRQQQLIADAGHELRTPLTSLRTNIDLLVRSESTGRAIPSEDRKELLASVRAQMTELAALIGDLQELSRPDAGPGSEPVQVIALHEAAERAVERARLRGAGAGLEFRVRLESWYVRGKPAALERALVNLLDNAVKFSPVGGVVEVSLSGATGELTVRDHGPGIAAEELPHVFERFWRSPSARSMPGSGLGLSIVARTVRQAGGEVALRPAEGGGTVASVRLPGAGVAPPAL
;
A
#
# COMPACT_ATOMS: atom_id res chain seq x y z
N VAL A 1 -7.29 15.02 -24.39
CA VAL A 1 -7.05 13.57 -24.37
C VAL A 1 -6.52 13.14 -23.00
N ILE A 2 -5.49 13.80 -22.44
CA ILE A 2 -4.85 13.45 -21.15
C ILE A 2 -5.82 13.52 -19.97
N ALA A 3 -6.70 14.53 -19.92
CA ALA A 3 -7.68 14.69 -18.85
C ALA A 3 -8.77 13.58 -18.86
N ARG A 4 -9.18 13.10 -20.03
CA ARG A 4 -10.09 11.95 -20.16
C ARG A 4 -9.42 10.63 -19.78
N PHE A 5 -8.15 10.44 -20.14
CA PHE A 5 -7.38 9.25 -19.78
C PHE A 5 -7.23 9.09 -18.26
N ARG A 6 -7.02 10.19 -17.52
CA ARG A 6 -6.93 10.18 -16.05
C ARG A 6 -8.22 9.78 -15.34
N ARG A 7 -9.38 9.86 -15.99
CA ARG A 7 -10.69 9.47 -15.42
C ARG A 7 -11.05 8.00 -15.64
N LEU A 8 -10.27 7.29 -16.48
CA LEU A 8 -10.50 5.87 -16.71
C LEU A 8 -10.08 5.03 -15.50
N PRO A 9 -10.77 3.90 -15.21
CA PRO A 9 -10.32 2.92 -14.24
C PRO A 9 -8.90 2.43 -14.53
N LEU A 10 -8.14 2.08 -13.50
CA LEU A 10 -6.75 1.66 -13.63
C LEU A 10 -6.57 0.49 -14.62
N ARG A 11 -7.51 -0.47 -14.60
CA ARG A 11 -7.57 -1.60 -15.53
C ARG A 11 -7.64 -1.18 -17.00
N SER A 12 -8.44 -0.15 -17.32
CA SER A 12 -8.57 0.36 -18.69
C SER A 12 -7.33 1.13 -19.14
N ARG A 13 -6.67 1.85 -18.24
CA ARG A 13 -5.40 2.53 -18.54
C ARG A 13 -4.29 1.55 -18.85
N LEU A 14 -4.14 0.49 -18.05
CA LEU A 14 -3.14 -0.56 -18.27
C LEU A 14 -3.38 -1.27 -19.61
N ALA A 15 -4.63 -1.67 -19.88
CA ALA A 15 -4.98 -2.31 -21.14
C ALA A 15 -4.72 -1.41 -22.36
N LEU A 16 -5.02 -0.11 -22.27
CA LEU A 16 -4.74 0.85 -23.36
C LEU A 16 -3.24 1.09 -23.54
N LEU A 17 -2.47 1.20 -22.47
CA LEU A 17 -1.02 1.39 -22.55
C LEU A 17 -0.32 0.18 -23.16
N THR A 18 -0.70 -1.04 -22.75
CA THR A 18 -0.14 -2.28 -23.34
C THR A 18 -0.53 -2.42 -24.81
N ALA A 19 -1.79 -2.15 -25.16
CA ALA A 19 -2.23 -2.18 -26.56
C ALA A 19 -1.49 -1.14 -27.42
N ALA A 20 -1.32 0.09 -26.92
CA ALA A 20 -0.59 1.15 -27.61
C ALA A 20 0.89 0.80 -27.78
N ALA A 21 1.56 0.27 -26.75
CA ALA A 21 2.96 -0.14 -26.82
C ALA A 21 3.17 -1.26 -27.85
N VAL A 22 2.29 -2.28 -27.85
CA VAL A 22 2.34 -3.36 -28.82
C VAL A 22 2.04 -2.84 -30.24
N ALA A 23 1.06 -1.95 -30.40
CA ALA A 23 0.75 -1.35 -31.70
C ALA A 23 1.95 -0.61 -32.29
N VAL A 24 2.63 0.20 -31.50
CA VAL A 24 3.84 0.91 -31.93
C VAL A 24 4.96 -0.05 -32.28
N ALA A 25 5.21 -1.07 -31.46
CA ALA A 25 6.27 -2.05 -31.71
C ALA A 25 6.01 -2.86 -33.00
N VAL A 26 4.77 -3.33 -33.18
CA VAL A 26 4.37 -4.10 -34.39
C VAL A 26 4.41 -3.21 -35.62
N ALA A 27 3.92 -1.96 -35.53
CA ALA A 27 3.99 -1.03 -36.67
C ALA A 27 5.44 -0.72 -37.08
N ALA A 28 6.33 -0.51 -36.09
CA ALA A 28 7.75 -0.29 -36.35
C ALA A 28 8.41 -1.53 -37.01
N ALA A 29 8.12 -2.73 -36.49
CA ALA A 29 8.64 -3.98 -37.09
C ALA A 29 8.12 -4.21 -38.50
N ALA A 30 6.82 -3.98 -38.75
CA ALA A 30 6.21 -4.10 -40.09
C ALA A 30 6.82 -3.09 -41.07
N ALA A 31 7.00 -1.83 -40.64
CA ALA A 31 7.64 -0.82 -41.49
C ALA A 31 9.10 -1.18 -41.78
N ALA A 32 9.86 -1.63 -40.80
CA ALA A 32 11.24 -2.07 -40.99
C ALA A 32 11.33 -3.27 -41.98
N CYS A 33 10.47 -4.28 -41.82
CA CYS A 33 10.38 -5.42 -42.69
C CYS A 33 10.04 -5.02 -44.13
N TRP A 34 9.05 -4.14 -44.30
CA TRP A 34 8.66 -3.65 -45.60
C TRP A 34 9.77 -2.86 -46.31
N LEU A 35 10.43 -1.93 -45.58
CA LEU A 35 11.54 -1.13 -46.09
C LEU A 35 12.74 -2.01 -46.47
N ALA A 36 13.10 -2.97 -45.63
CA ALA A 36 14.21 -3.90 -45.90
C ALA A 36 13.92 -4.76 -47.18
N THR A 37 12.69 -5.30 -47.25
CA THR A 37 12.30 -6.10 -48.41
C THR A 37 12.26 -5.26 -49.70
N ARG A 38 11.78 -4.03 -49.61
CA ARG A 38 11.79 -3.10 -50.74
C ARG A 38 13.22 -2.83 -51.21
N GLN A 39 14.11 -2.49 -50.33
CA GLN A 39 15.50 -2.19 -50.64
C GLN A 39 16.23 -3.40 -51.23
N GLU A 40 15.97 -4.59 -50.71
CA GLU A 40 16.54 -5.84 -51.22
C GLU A 40 16.04 -6.14 -52.67
N LEU A 41 14.73 -6.01 -52.92
CA LEU A 41 14.15 -6.22 -54.24
C LEU A 41 14.64 -5.18 -55.26
N GLU A 42 14.78 -3.90 -54.88
CA GLU A 42 15.37 -2.86 -55.73
C GLU A 42 16.83 -3.18 -56.08
N HIS A 43 17.62 -3.60 -55.07
CA HIS A 43 19.01 -3.98 -55.27
C HIS A 43 19.18 -5.22 -56.15
N GLN A 44 18.37 -6.26 -55.94
CA GLN A 44 18.36 -7.47 -56.76
C GLN A 44 17.98 -7.15 -58.21
N ARG A 45 16.96 -6.30 -58.44
CA ARG A 45 16.57 -5.84 -59.77
C ARG A 45 17.73 -5.12 -60.48
N ASP A 46 18.34 -4.15 -59.80
CA ASP A 46 19.42 -3.35 -60.38
C ASP A 46 20.65 -4.22 -60.69
N THR A 47 20.97 -5.15 -59.83
CA THR A 47 22.06 -6.15 -60.05
C THR A 47 21.74 -7.08 -61.25
N THR A 48 20.48 -7.53 -61.34
CA THR A 48 20.06 -8.39 -62.43
C THR A 48 20.12 -7.64 -63.75
N LEU A 49 19.57 -6.43 -63.82
CA LEU A 49 19.58 -5.61 -65.06
C LEU A 49 21.02 -5.30 -65.53
N THR A 50 21.94 -5.06 -64.66
CA THR A 50 23.35 -4.76 -64.94
C THR A 50 24.14 -6.03 -65.36
N SER A 51 23.69 -7.21 -64.88
CA SER A 51 24.36 -8.51 -65.24
C SER A 51 23.88 -9.15 -66.51
N VAL A 52 22.64 -8.84 -66.89
CA VAL A 52 22.08 -9.37 -68.13
C VAL A 52 22.78 -8.71 -69.30
N ARG A 53 23.42 -9.54 -70.17
CA ARG A 53 24.04 -9.09 -71.42
C ARG A 53 23.27 -9.71 -72.58
N ALA A 54 22.93 -8.88 -73.52
CA ALA A 54 22.38 -9.41 -74.82
C ALA A 54 23.50 -10.07 -75.64
N ASP A 55 23.23 -11.25 -76.14
CA ASP A 55 24.18 -11.98 -77.01
C ASP A 55 24.57 -11.16 -78.24
N ASP A 56 25.89 -11.05 -78.47
CA ASP A 56 26.46 -10.27 -79.54
C ASP A 56 25.87 -10.66 -80.95
N ALA A 57 25.60 -11.94 -81.22
CA ALA A 57 25.01 -12.38 -82.42
C ALA A 57 23.58 -11.86 -82.61
N THR A 58 22.81 -11.88 -81.48
CA THR A 58 21.45 -11.36 -81.47
C THR A 58 21.43 -9.85 -81.66
N VAL A 59 22.33 -9.11 -81.03
CA VAL A 59 22.41 -7.64 -81.21
C VAL A 59 22.83 -7.26 -82.58
N LYS A 60 23.79 -7.96 -83.21
CA LYS A 60 24.20 -7.74 -84.60
C LYS A 60 23.07 -8.06 -85.60
N THR A 61 22.23 -9.04 -85.32
CA THR A 61 21.07 -9.37 -86.12
C THR A 61 20.00 -8.29 -86.04
N LEU A 62 19.73 -7.78 -84.83
CA LEU A 62 18.81 -6.67 -84.63
C LEU A 62 19.29 -5.37 -85.26
N LEU A 63 20.58 -5.10 -85.28
CA LEU A 63 21.19 -3.94 -85.94
C LEU A 63 21.07 -4.02 -87.47
N ARG A 64 21.18 -5.21 -88.08
CA ARG A 64 20.98 -5.41 -89.58
C ARG A 64 19.54 -5.11 -89.96
N ASN A 65 18.58 -5.31 -89.11
CA ASN A 65 17.16 -5.08 -89.36
C ASN A 65 16.70 -3.72 -88.75
N CYS A 66 17.60 -2.74 -88.65
CA CYS A 66 17.31 -1.42 -88.09
C CYS A 66 16.13 -0.77 -88.81
N GLY A 67 15.11 -0.32 -88.07
CA GLY A 67 13.91 0.29 -88.65
C GLY A 67 12.79 -0.68 -89.10
N SER A 68 13.03 -1.98 -89.08
CA SER A 68 11.98 -2.99 -89.32
C SER A 68 11.49 -3.52 -87.92
N VAL A 69 10.20 -3.38 -87.67
CA VAL A 69 9.58 -3.94 -86.46
C VAL A 69 9.58 -5.45 -86.59
N PRO A 70 10.20 -6.24 -85.73
CA PRO A 70 10.08 -7.69 -85.75
C PRO A 70 8.63 -8.06 -85.45
N THR A 71 7.90 -8.52 -86.46
CA THR A 71 6.55 -9.06 -86.31
C THR A 71 6.62 -10.50 -85.82
N GLY A 72 6.84 -10.67 -84.54
CA GLY A 72 6.74 -11.97 -83.89
C GLY A 72 6.90 -11.85 -82.37
N PRO A 73 6.20 -12.65 -81.54
CA PRO A 73 6.38 -12.69 -80.11
C PRO A 73 7.74 -13.33 -79.83
N SER A 74 8.81 -12.51 -79.73
CA SER A 74 10.10 -13.01 -79.23
C SER A 74 10.00 -13.36 -77.80
N THR A 75 9.90 -14.64 -77.48
CA THR A 75 9.93 -15.18 -76.11
C THR A 75 11.33 -15.12 -75.49
N LEU A 76 12.36 -14.74 -76.32
CA LEU A 76 13.77 -14.75 -75.94
C LEU A 76 14.18 -13.77 -74.82
N PHE A 77 13.44 -12.70 -74.61
CA PHE A 77 13.80 -11.65 -73.63
C PHE A 77 12.73 -11.34 -72.52
N ARG A 78 11.68 -12.11 -72.43
CA ARG A 78 10.72 -11.92 -71.36
C ARG A 78 11.38 -12.19 -69.97
N PRO A 79 11.27 -11.35 -69.03
CA PRO A 79 10.33 -10.21 -68.90
C PRO A 79 10.90 -8.84 -69.30
N TYR A 80 12.07 -8.79 -69.90
CA TYR A 80 12.78 -7.53 -70.19
C TYR A 80 12.32 -6.92 -71.53
N THR A 81 12.43 -5.58 -71.61
CA THR A 81 12.43 -4.84 -72.89
C THR A 81 13.88 -4.54 -73.23
N VAL A 82 14.30 -4.96 -74.47
CA VAL A 82 15.66 -4.67 -74.93
C VAL A 82 15.56 -3.69 -76.10
N GLN A 83 16.33 -2.61 -76.02
CA GLN A 83 16.36 -1.57 -77.05
C GLN A 83 17.81 -1.29 -77.39
N ILE A 84 18.04 -1.14 -78.71
CA ILE A 84 19.36 -0.78 -79.27
C ILE A 84 19.26 0.65 -79.76
N ILE A 85 20.21 1.46 -79.28
CA ILE A 85 20.32 2.91 -79.58
C ILE A 85 21.66 3.21 -80.25
N THR A 86 21.65 4.20 -81.08
CA THR A 86 22.86 4.72 -81.75
C THR A 86 23.42 5.94 -80.94
N GLY A 87 24.67 6.27 -81.17
CA GLY A 87 25.31 7.46 -80.53
C GLY A 87 24.70 8.80 -80.90
N GLU A 88 23.86 8.82 -81.97
CA GLU A 88 23.05 10.00 -82.37
C GLU A 88 21.67 10.06 -81.73
N GLY A 89 21.32 9.05 -80.91
CA GLY A 89 20.05 9.00 -80.17
C GLY A 89 18.91 8.31 -80.94
N PHE A 90 19.17 7.70 -82.06
CA PHE A 90 18.15 6.95 -82.75
C PHE A 90 17.93 5.56 -82.16
N VAL A 91 16.67 5.19 -81.98
CA VAL A 91 16.28 3.81 -81.65
C VAL A 91 16.29 2.97 -82.85
N CYS A 92 17.27 2.05 -82.97
CA CYS A 92 17.42 1.18 -84.09
C CYS A 92 16.45 0.00 -84.03
N SER A 93 16.30 -0.63 -82.90
CA SER A 93 15.39 -1.78 -82.71
C SER A 93 14.93 -1.87 -81.29
N THR A 94 13.70 -2.28 -81.04
CA THR A 94 13.12 -2.57 -79.77
C THR A 94 12.48 -3.95 -79.77
N VAL A 95 12.86 -4.78 -78.83
CA VAL A 95 12.23 -6.06 -78.53
C VAL A 95 11.55 -5.96 -77.16
N GLY A 96 10.23 -6.07 -77.12
CA GLY A 96 9.42 -5.91 -75.97
C GLY A 96 8.11 -5.20 -76.26
N LYS A 97 7.45 -4.65 -75.20
CA LYS A 97 6.10 -4.08 -75.40
C LYS A 97 6.09 -2.67 -75.95
N SER A 98 7.05 -1.83 -75.61
CA SER A 98 7.02 -0.44 -76.03
C SER A 98 8.42 0.16 -76.00
N PRO A 99 8.76 1.05 -76.98
CA PRO A 99 10.04 1.73 -76.98
C PRO A 99 10.21 2.61 -75.71
N ILE A 100 11.43 2.60 -75.20
CA ILE A 100 11.83 3.38 -74.03
C ILE A 100 12.35 4.71 -74.55
N ARG A 101 12.05 5.78 -73.80
CA ARG A 101 12.61 7.11 -74.05
C ARG A 101 14.11 7.08 -73.85
N VAL A 102 14.85 7.56 -74.78
CA VAL A 102 16.31 7.66 -74.68
C VAL A 102 16.65 8.88 -73.82
N GLU A 103 17.41 8.63 -72.82
CA GLU A 103 17.87 9.70 -71.92
C GLU A 103 19.35 10.06 -72.27
N PRO A 104 19.80 11.27 -71.85
CA PRO A 104 21.17 11.73 -72.17
C PRO A 104 22.27 10.77 -71.68
N GLU A 105 22.04 10.07 -70.56
CA GLU A 105 22.97 9.08 -70.01
C GLU A 105 23.19 7.88 -70.92
N ASP A 106 22.16 7.46 -71.70
CA ASP A 106 22.22 6.39 -72.64
C ASP A 106 23.12 6.75 -73.80
N LEU A 107 23.12 7.99 -74.24
CA LEU A 107 23.97 8.50 -75.31
C LEU A 107 25.44 8.52 -74.87
N LEU A 108 25.75 8.87 -73.65
CA LEU A 108 27.12 8.82 -73.14
C LEU A 108 27.69 7.38 -73.19
N VAL A 109 26.83 6.39 -72.91
CA VAL A 109 27.20 4.96 -72.99
C VAL A 109 27.41 4.56 -74.49
N ALA A 110 26.52 4.97 -75.34
CA ALA A 110 26.66 4.67 -76.81
C ALA A 110 27.92 5.30 -77.44
N GLN A 111 28.29 6.48 -76.95
CA GLN A 111 29.52 7.21 -77.34
C GLN A 111 30.79 6.70 -76.59
N ARG A 112 30.64 5.71 -75.69
CA ARG A 112 31.71 5.15 -74.86
C ARG A 112 32.38 6.17 -73.93
N GLN A 113 31.63 7.17 -73.57
CA GLN A 113 32.05 8.17 -72.52
C GLN A 113 31.71 7.69 -71.05
N GLN A 114 30.82 6.70 -70.97
CA GLN A 114 30.44 6.02 -69.78
C GLN A 114 30.34 4.52 -69.98
N ASP A 115 30.79 3.69 -69.04
CA ASP A 115 30.78 2.26 -69.13
C ASP A 115 29.39 1.62 -69.02
N GLN A 116 28.52 2.26 -68.19
CA GLN A 116 27.17 1.80 -67.94
C GLN A 116 26.29 2.95 -67.36
N ALA A 117 25.02 2.97 -67.73
CA ALA A 117 24.05 3.87 -67.16
C ALA A 117 22.89 3.07 -66.55
N LEU A 118 22.41 3.52 -65.36
CA LEU A 118 21.27 2.91 -64.67
C LEU A 118 20.33 4.04 -64.22
N HIS A 119 19.14 4.14 -64.84
CA HIS A 119 18.20 5.22 -64.57
C HIS A 119 16.75 4.75 -64.74
N ASP A 120 15.81 5.59 -64.31
CA ASP A 120 14.39 5.37 -64.53
C ASP A 120 13.98 6.14 -65.81
N ALA A 121 13.23 5.48 -66.70
CA ALA A 121 12.70 6.08 -67.91
C ALA A 121 11.23 5.69 -68.13
N VAL A 122 10.54 6.43 -68.98
CA VAL A 122 9.15 6.14 -69.29
C VAL A 122 9.09 5.57 -70.70
N ALA A 123 8.46 4.41 -70.88
CA ALA A 123 8.17 3.85 -72.17
C ALA A 123 7.06 4.64 -72.87
N ARG A 124 6.95 4.51 -74.19
CA ARG A 124 5.99 5.26 -75.00
C ARG A 124 4.52 5.02 -74.61
N ASP A 125 4.23 3.89 -74.02
CA ASP A 125 2.89 3.55 -73.47
C ASP A 125 2.64 4.10 -72.07
N GLY A 126 3.55 4.94 -71.53
CA GLY A 126 3.44 5.51 -70.20
C GLY A 126 3.91 4.60 -69.05
N THR A 127 4.48 3.42 -69.37
CA THR A 127 5.00 2.51 -68.34
C THR A 127 6.33 3.01 -67.84
N GLU A 128 6.45 3.17 -66.52
CA GLU A 128 7.70 3.48 -65.84
C GLU A 128 8.59 2.25 -65.78
N MET A 129 9.83 2.38 -66.25
CA MET A 129 10.79 1.34 -66.40
C MET A 129 12.11 1.67 -65.72
N ARG A 130 12.75 0.68 -65.12
CA ARG A 130 14.15 0.75 -64.72
C ARG A 130 15.00 0.28 -65.89
N VAL A 131 15.94 1.09 -66.26
CA VAL A 131 16.76 0.89 -67.47
C VAL A 131 18.22 0.73 -67.11
N ALA A 132 18.87 -0.32 -67.59
CA ALA A 132 20.31 -0.47 -67.56
C ALA A 132 20.82 -0.42 -68.98
N THR A 133 21.68 0.54 -69.31
CA THR A 133 22.29 0.70 -70.62
C THR A 133 23.76 0.32 -70.60
N SER A 134 24.17 -0.52 -71.46
CA SER A 134 25.57 -0.98 -71.61
C SER A 134 26.08 -0.77 -73.07
N PRO A 135 27.39 -0.63 -73.31
CA PRO A 135 27.96 -0.47 -74.62
C PRO A 135 27.62 -1.66 -75.49
N GLY A 136 27.16 -1.38 -76.67
CA GLY A 136 26.91 -2.40 -77.72
C GLY A 136 28.18 -2.98 -78.29
N PRO A 137 28.07 -4.15 -79.03
CA PRO A 137 29.21 -4.81 -79.66
C PRO A 137 29.74 -4.06 -80.93
N VAL A 138 28.99 -3.09 -81.40
CA VAL A 138 29.38 -2.21 -82.50
C VAL A 138 29.70 -0.84 -82.00
N PRO A 139 30.85 -0.23 -82.37
CA PRO A 139 31.15 1.14 -81.93
C PRO A 139 30.04 2.11 -82.36
N GLY A 140 29.70 3.03 -81.38
CA GLY A 140 28.62 3.99 -81.59
C GLY A 140 27.20 3.41 -81.31
N THR A 141 27.12 2.25 -80.63
CA THR A 141 25.84 1.69 -80.22
C THR A 141 25.81 1.34 -78.78
N ALA A 142 24.61 1.39 -78.12
CA ALA A 142 24.38 0.90 -76.78
C ALA A 142 23.13 -0.02 -76.79
N VAL A 143 23.11 -0.90 -75.80
CA VAL A 143 21.98 -1.80 -75.49
C VAL A 143 21.39 -1.44 -74.18
N SER A 144 20.14 -1.02 -74.21
CA SER A 144 19.34 -0.73 -73.01
C SER A 144 18.42 -1.93 -72.75
N ILE A 145 18.53 -2.42 -71.46
CA ILE A 145 17.68 -3.52 -71.02
C ILE A 145 16.82 -2.91 -69.85
N ALA A 146 15.50 -3.07 -69.99
CA ALA A 146 14.58 -2.44 -69.03
C ALA A 146 13.53 -3.41 -68.50
N GLN A 147 13.10 -3.14 -67.30
CA GLN A 147 12.05 -3.88 -66.58
C GLN A 147 11.05 -2.90 -65.95
N PRO A 148 9.71 -3.19 -66.06
CA PRO A 148 8.69 -2.34 -65.42
C PRO A 148 8.84 -2.24 -63.92
N LEU A 149 8.77 -1.03 -63.36
CA LEU A 149 8.80 -0.79 -61.93
C LEU A 149 7.65 -1.50 -61.19
N ARG A 150 6.49 -1.62 -61.84
CA ARG A 150 5.29 -2.27 -61.27
C ARG A 150 5.46 -3.76 -60.92
N GLU A 151 6.48 -4.45 -61.45
CA GLU A 151 6.73 -5.85 -61.12
C GLU A 151 7.15 -6.03 -59.63
N ILE A 152 7.78 -5.04 -59.06
CA ILE A 152 8.15 -5.03 -57.62
C ILE A 152 6.99 -4.51 -56.74
N ASP A 153 6.19 -3.59 -57.26
CA ASP A 153 5.11 -2.96 -56.49
C ASP A 153 4.01 -3.96 -56.09
N ARG A 154 3.71 -4.94 -56.95
CA ARG A 154 2.69 -5.96 -56.64
C ARG A 154 3.05 -6.84 -55.43
N PRO A 155 4.23 -7.50 -55.37
CA PRO A 155 4.62 -8.28 -54.20
C PRO A 155 4.77 -7.42 -52.95
N LEU A 156 5.27 -6.17 -53.09
CA LEU A 156 5.35 -5.23 -51.94
C LEU A 156 3.97 -4.84 -51.41
N GLY A 157 2.99 -4.62 -52.32
CA GLY A 157 1.61 -4.36 -51.93
C GLY A 157 0.95 -5.55 -51.23
N ALA A 158 1.18 -6.78 -51.71
CA ALA A 158 0.72 -8.00 -51.07
C ALA A 158 1.37 -8.17 -49.68
N LEU A 159 2.68 -7.94 -49.55
CA LEU A 159 3.39 -7.97 -48.26
C LEU A 159 2.82 -6.92 -47.28
N ALA A 160 2.60 -5.68 -47.74
CA ALA A 160 2.01 -4.62 -46.94
C ALA A 160 0.63 -5.01 -46.41
N ALA A 161 -0.21 -5.63 -47.25
CA ALA A 161 -1.54 -6.11 -46.83
C ALA A 161 -1.45 -7.21 -45.74
N VAL A 162 -0.55 -8.19 -45.94
CA VAL A 162 -0.32 -9.26 -44.94
C VAL A 162 0.19 -8.70 -43.65
N LEU A 163 1.17 -7.78 -43.68
CA LEU A 163 1.71 -7.12 -42.48
C LEU A 163 0.64 -6.29 -41.79
N ALA A 164 -0.21 -5.57 -42.49
CA ALA A 164 -1.31 -4.78 -41.93
C ALA A 164 -2.34 -5.68 -41.23
N VAL A 165 -2.73 -6.80 -41.82
CA VAL A 165 -3.65 -7.77 -41.20
C VAL A 165 -3.00 -8.39 -39.95
N ALA A 166 -1.76 -8.84 -40.05
CA ALA A 166 -1.03 -9.43 -38.93
C ALA A 166 -0.89 -8.42 -37.76
N ALA A 167 -0.59 -7.14 -38.10
CA ALA A 167 -0.52 -6.07 -37.12
C ALA A 167 -1.88 -5.83 -36.42
N GLY A 168 -2.96 -5.78 -37.19
CA GLY A 168 -4.32 -5.61 -36.68
C GLY A 168 -4.73 -6.72 -35.70
N VAL A 169 -4.49 -7.99 -36.11
CA VAL A 169 -4.75 -9.16 -35.24
C VAL A 169 -3.87 -9.13 -33.99
N GLY A 170 -2.58 -8.83 -34.11
CA GLY A 170 -1.65 -8.75 -33.00
C GLY A 170 -2.07 -7.70 -31.96
N VAL A 171 -2.47 -6.50 -32.41
CA VAL A 171 -2.97 -5.43 -31.54
C VAL A 171 -4.28 -5.82 -30.83
N LEU A 172 -5.20 -6.48 -31.52
CA LEU A 172 -6.46 -6.97 -30.96
C LEU A 172 -6.22 -8.02 -29.86
N LEU A 173 -5.35 -8.99 -30.15
CA LEU A 173 -4.97 -10.00 -29.16
C LEU A 173 -4.27 -9.38 -27.94
N ALA A 174 -3.36 -8.44 -28.15
CA ALA A 174 -2.70 -7.73 -27.05
C ALA A 174 -3.68 -6.92 -26.20
N ALA A 175 -4.65 -6.24 -26.81
CA ALA A 175 -5.68 -5.49 -26.12
C ALA A 175 -6.59 -6.39 -25.27
N THR A 176 -7.03 -7.52 -25.83
CA THR A 176 -7.88 -8.48 -25.11
C THR A 176 -7.13 -9.18 -23.97
N ALA A 177 -5.91 -9.65 -24.22
CA ALA A 177 -5.06 -10.26 -23.20
C ALA A 177 -4.71 -9.27 -22.09
N GLY A 178 -4.32 -8.03 -22.44
CA GLY A 178 -4.03 -6.96 -21.47
C GLY A 178 -5.25 -6.60 -20.62
N ALA A 179 -6.44 -6.55 -21.21
CA ALA A 179 -7.68 -6.31 -20.46
C ALA A 179 -8.02 -7.47 -19.51
N TRP A 180 -7.78 -8.71 -19.92
CA TRP A 180 -7.99 -9.90 -19.10
C TRP A 180 -7.02 -9.96 -17.92
N ILE A 181 -5.72 -9.76 -18.16
CA ILE A 181 -4.68 -9.72 -17.12
C ILE A 181 -4.94 -8.59 -16.13
N ALA A 182 -5.29 -7.38 -16.62
CA ALA A 182 -5.59 -6.24 -15.75
C ALA A 182 -6.82 -6.49 -14.87
N ARG A 183 -7.86 -7.17 -15.40
CA ARG A 183 -9.04 -7.55 -14.59
C ARG A 183 -8.70 -8.60 -13.54
N ALA A 184 -7.94 -9.62 -13.91
CA ALA A 184 -7.55 -10.70 -12.98
C ALA A 184 -6.67 -10.16 -11.85
N GLY A 185 -5.64 -9.38 -12.19
CA GLY A 185 -4.69 -8.83 -11.21
C GLY A 185 -5.29 -7.77 -10.27
N LEU A 186 -6.31 -7.01 -10.71
CA LEU A 186 -6.94 -5.97 -9.87
C LEU A 186 -8.19 -6.44 -9.12
N ARG A 187 -8.65 -7.67 -9.33
CA ARG A 187 -9.83 -8.22 -8.62
C ARG A 187 -9.69 -8.21 -7.09
N PRO A 188 -8.52 -8.51 -6.49
CA PRO A 188 -8.33 -8.40 -5.04
C PRO A 188 -8.48 -6.96 -4.52
N VAL A 189 -8.06 -5.96 -5.32
CA VAL A 189 -8.21 -4.53 -4.95
C VAL A 189 -9.68 -4.12 -4.94
N ASP A 190 -10.49 -4.59 -5.90
CA ASP A 190 -11.93 -4.34 -5.92
C ASP A 190 -12.61 -4.96 -4.68
N ARG A 191 -12.19 -6.17 -4.26
CA ARG A 191 -12.69 -6.83 -3.04
C ARG A 191 -12.30 -6.04 -1.78
N LEU A 192 -11.06 -5.56 -1.68
CA LEU A 192 -10.59 -4.73 -0.58
C LEU A 192 -11.41 -3.44 -0.48
N THR A 193 -11.60 -2.75 -1.61
CA THR A 193 -12.41 -1.53 -1.66
C THR A 193 -13.84 -1.79 -1.20
N GLY A 194 -14.46 -2.86 -1.70
CA GLY A 194 -15.81 -3.25 -1.29
C GLY A 194 -15.94 -3.56 0.21
N ALA A 195 -14.93 -4.22 0.81
CA ALA A 195 -14.90 -4.49 2.25
C ALA A 195 -14.77 -3.18 3.07
N VAL A 196 -13.90 -2.25 2.64
CA VAL A 196 -13.75 -0.94 3.29
C VAL A 196 -15.06 -0.14 3.22
N GLU A 197 -15.71 -0.09 2.06
CA GLU A 197 -17.00 0.60 1.89
C GLU A 197 -18.12 -0.05 2.69
N HIS A 198 -18.10 -1.38 2.82
CA HIS A 198 -19.06 -2.10 3.65
C HIS A 198 -18.91 -1.74 5.12
N ILE A 199 -17.67 -1.82 5.64
CA ILE A 199 -17.36 -1.45 7.03
C ILE A 199 -17.70 0.01 7.31
N ALA A 200 -17.41 0.92 6.38
CA ALA A 200 -17.73 2.34 6.54
C ALA A 200 -19.24 2.62 6.62
N ARG A 201 -20.07 1.80 5.99
CA ARG A 201 -21.53 1.95 6.02
C ARG A 201 -22.21 1.21 7.15
N THR A 202 -21.72 0.04 7.53
CA THR A 202 -22.39 -0.87 8.48
C THR A 202 -21.73 -0.91 9.85
N GLU A 203 -20.50 -0.39 9.96
CA GLU A 203 -19.63 -0.52 11.13
C GLU A 203 -19.34 -1.99 11.54
N ASP A 204 -19.61 -2.93 10.62
CA ASP A 204 -19.36 -4.35 10.86
C ASP A 204 -17.87 -4.67 10.71
N LEU A 205 -17.17 -4.75 11.85
CA LEU A 205 -15.74 -5.05 11.93
C LEU A 205 -15.45 -6.57 11.86
N ALA A 206 -16.47 -7.44 11.77
CA ALA A 206 -16.27 -8.88 11.67
C ALA A 206 -15.85 -9.32 10.26
N VAL A 207 -16.08 -8.49 9.26
CA VAL A 207 -15.72 -8.75 7.86
C VAL A 207 -14.21 -8.97 7.74
N ARG A 208 -13.83 -10.08 7.08
CA ARG A 208 -12.43 -10.42 6.79
C ARG A 208 -12.20 -10.51 5.30
N ILE A 209 -11.10 -9.96 4.84
CA ILE A 209 -10.66 -10.04 3.45
C ILE A 209 -9.88 -11.34 3.29
N PRO A 210 -10.26 -12.20 2.31
CA PRO A 210 -9.47 -13.38 2.00
C PRO A 210 -8.04 -12.98 1.61
N VAL A 211 -7.05 -13.65 2.20
CA VAL A 211 -5.63 -13.43 1.90
C VAL A 211 -5.17 -14.56 0.98
N GLU A 212 -4.97 -14.24 -0.29
CA GLU A 212 -4.49 -15.18 -1.30
C GLU A 212 -3.09 -14.73 -1.77
N GLY A 213 -2.11 -15.62 -1.75
CA GLY A 213 -0.75 -15.32 -2.20
C GLY A 213 0.14 -14.63 -1.15
N GLU A 214 1.31 -14.14 -1.62
CA GLU A 214 2.34 -13.49 -0.79
C GLU A 214 2.77 -12.11 -1.34
N ASP A 215 2.03 -11.58 -2.32
CA ASP A 215 2.30 -10.31 -2.96
C ASP A 215 1.97 -9.09 -2.06
N GLU A 216 2.14 -7.90 -2.62
CA GLU A 216 1.86 -6.64 -1.93
C GLU A 216 0.39 -6.51 -1.54
N ILE A 217 -0.51 -7.08 -2.34
CA ILE A 217 -1.95 -7.05 -2.08
C ILE A 217 -2.31 -7.98 -0.92
N ALA A 218 -1.70 -9.16 -0.87
CA ALA A 218 -1.85 -10.09 0.26
C ALA A 218 -1.32 -9.47 1.56
N ARG A 219 -0.19 -8.73 1.51
CA ARG A 219 0.34 -8.00 2.65
C ARG A 219 -0.60 -6.89 3.10
N LEU A 220 -1.17 -6.12 2.17
CA LEU A 220 -2.15 -5.08 2.47
C LEU A 220 -3.41 -5.66 3.11
N SER A 221 -3.93 -6.78 2.59
CA SER A 221 -5.09 -7.49 3.14
C SER A 221 -4.83 -7.99 4.57
N ARG A 222 -3.64 -8.54 4.85
CA ARG A 222 -3.23 -8.92 6.23
C ARG A 222 -3.21 -7.71 7.17
N SER A 223 -2.59 -6.61 6.74
CA SER A 223 -2.52 -5.39 7.55
C SER A 223 -3.90 -4.80 7.83
N PHE A 224 -4.79 -4.81 6.84
CA PHE A 224 -6.17 -4.37 6.99
C PHE A 224 -6.93 -5.26 7.99
N ASN A 225 -6.83 -6.60 7.85
CA ASN A 225 -7.47 -7.53 8.78
C ASN A 225 -6.94 -7.38 10.22
N ALA A 226 -5.64 -7.11 10.39
CA ALA A 226 -5.05 -6.84 11.71
C ALA A 226 -5.59 -5.53 12.29
N MET A 227 -5.71 -4.48 11.50
CA MET A 227 -6.27 -3.19 11.91
C MET A 227 -7.74 -3.32 12.33
N THR A 228 -8.59 -3.99 11.53
CA THR A 228 -10.00 -4.20 11.88
C THR A 228 -10.18 -5.06 13.12
N ALA A 229 -9.32 -6.09 13.31
CA ALA A 229 -9.31 -6.89 14.53
C ALA A 229 -8.93 -6.07 15.77
N ALA A 230 -7.91 -5.22 15.68
CA ALA A 230 -7.51 -4.34 16.76
C ALA A 230 -8.62 -3.31 17.11
N LEU A 231 -9.29 -2.77 16.09
CA LEU A 231 -10.41 -1.84 16.27
C LEU A 231 -11.62 -2.52 16.92
N ALA A 232 -11.99 -3.73 16.47
CA ALA A 232 -13.06 -4.54 17.07
C ALA A 232 -12.77 -4.81 18.56
N SER A 233 -11.57 -5.30 18.88
CA SER A 233 -11.15 -5.56 20.26
C SER A 233 -11.14 -4.28 21.11
N SER A 234 -10.79 -3.14 20.55
CA SER A 234 -10.85 -1.86 21.25
C SER A 234 -12.29 -1.43 21.56
N ARG A 235 -13.21 -1.62 20.58
CA ARG A 235 -14.63 -1.32 20.73
C ARG A 235 -15.29 -2.22 21.79
N ASP A 236 -15.01 -3.52 21.74
CA ASP A 236 -15.52 -4.47 22.72
C ASP A 236 -15.08 -4.11 24.15
N ARG A 237 -13.81 -3.79 24.32
CA ARG A 237 -13.27 -3.34 25.63
C ARG A 237 -13.93 -2.06 26.12
N GLN A 238 -14.24 -1.13 25.20
CA GLN A 238 -14.93 0.11 25.55
C GLN A 238 -16.40 -0.15 25.91
N GLN A 239 -17.10 -1.00 25.18
CA GLN A 239 -18.49 -1.38 25.48
C GLN A 239 -18.59 -2.10 26.83
N GLN A 240 -17.65 -3.01 27.10
CA GLN A 240 -17.60 -3.69 28.39
C GLN A 240 -17.36 -2.70 29.53
N LEU A 241 -16.43 -1.74 29.37
CA LEU A 241 -16.20 -0.69 30.37
C LEU A 241 -17.47 0.12 30.66
N ILE A 242 -18.22 0.49 29.62
CA ILE A 242 -19.47 1.25 29.78
C ILE A 242 -20.54 0.41 30.50
N ALA A 243 -20.66 -0.88 30.14
CA ALA A 243 -21.60 -1.77 30.79
C ALA A 243 -21.29 -1.96 32.28
N ASP A 244 -20.02 -2.27 32.58
CA ASP A 244 -19.54 -2.47 33.97
C ASP A 244 -19.72 -1.20 34.78
N ALA A 245 -19.35 -0.03 34.21
CA ALA A 245 -19.54 1.26 34.83
C ALA A 245 -21.02 1.56 35.15
N GLY A 246 -21.91 1.21 34.20
CA GLY A 246 -23.35 1.38 34.39
C GLY A 246 -23.91 0.56 35.58
N HIS A 247 -23.39 -0.64 35.78
CA HIS A 247 -23.76 -1.49 36.91
C HIS A 247 -23.24 -0.93 38.22
N GLU A 248 -21.97 -0.56 38.27
CA GLU A 248 -21.32 -0.08 39.49
C GLU A 248 -21.78 1.33 39.92
N LEU A 249 -22.22 2.17 39.02
CA LEU A 249 -22.81 3.47 39.34
C LEU A 249 -24.26 3.32 39.83
N ARG A 250 -25.00 2.34 39.41
CA ARG A 250 -26.42 2.16 39.78
C ARG A 250 -26.58 1.86 41.28
N THR A 251 -25.73 1.03 41.84
CA THR A 251 -25.80 0.60 43.24
C THR A 251 -25.69 1.75 44.21
N PRO A 252 -24.60 2.57 44.21
CA PRO A 252 -24.49 3.70 45.12
C PRO A 252 -25.53 4.79 44.86
N LEU A 253 -25.94 4.99 43.61
CA LEU A 253 -26.99 5.95 43.26
C LEU A 253 -28.34 5.55 43.82
N THR A 254 -28.70 4.25 43.78
CA THR A 254 -29.94 3.73 44.38
C THR A 254 -29.92 3.88 45.89
N SER A 255 -28.81 3.56 46.56
CA SER A 255 -28.66 3.73 47.98
C SER A 255 -28.73 5.22 48.40
N LEU A 256 -28.04 6.10 47.66
CA LEU A 256 -28.10 7.54 47.84
C LEU A 256 -29.56 8.07 47.75
N ARG A 257 -30.28 7.66 46.69
CA ARG A 257 -31.69 8.01 46.52
C ARG A 257 -32.55 7.54 47.67
N THR A 258 -32.38 6.29 48.12
CA THR A 258 -33.15 5.74 49.24
C THR A 258 -32.92 6.53 50.52
N ASN A 259 -31.65 6.90 50.84
CA ASN A 259 -31.30 7.68 52.01
C ASN A 259 -31.89 9.10 51.94
N ILE A 260 -31.89 9.73 50.75
CA ILE A 260 -32.51 11.06 50.59
C ILE A 260 -34.05 10.95 50.65
N ASP A 261 -34.65 9.93 50.04
CA ASP A 261 -36.12 9.72 50.10
C ASP A 261 -36.61 9.52 51.56
N LEU A 262 -35.81 8.84 52.40
CA LEU A 262 -36.09 8.70 53.85
C LEU A 262 -36.05 10.05 54.54
N LEU A 263 -35.06 10.89 54.26
CA LEU A 263 -34.98 12.23 54.87
C LEU A 263 -36.14 13.12 54.43
N VAL A 264 -36.47 13.14 53.15
CA VAL A 264 -37.59 13.92 52.59
C VAL A 264 -38.95 13.46 53.17
N ARG A 265 -39.12 12.13 53.27
CA ARG A 265 -40.36 11.56 53.85
C ARG A 265 -40.54 11.91 55.34
N SER A 266 -39.43 11.91 56.10
CA SER A 266 -39.46 12.34 57.50
C SER A 266 -39.93 13.79 57.63
N GLU A 267 -39.39 14.69 56.82
CA GLU A 267 -39.80 16.10 56.79
C GLU A 267 -41.27 16.30 56.36
N SER A 268 -41.70 15.60 55.30
CA SER A 268 -43.07 15.75 54.75
C SER A 268 -44.16 15.19 55.65
N THR A 269 -43.86 14.14 56.45
CA THR A 269 -44.84 13.49 57.35
C THR A 269 -44.79 14.03 58.76
N GLY A 270 -43.85 14.92 59.09
CA GLY A 270 -43.63 15.44 60.45
C GLY A 270 -43.15 14.37 61.42
N ARG A 271 -42.79 13.16 60.97
CA ARG A 271 -42.27 12.08 61.81
C ARG A 271 -40.78 12.20 61.93
N ALA A 272 -40.28 12.77 63.04
CA ALA A 272 -38.89 13.03 63.29
C ALA A 272 -38.06 11.73 63.33
N ILE A 273 -36.97 11.66 62.48
CA ILE A 273 -35.91 10.66 62.65
C ILE A 273 -35.12 11.02 63.88
N PRO A 274 -34.74 10.05 64.72
CA PRO A 274 -33.81 10.29 65.85
C PRO A 274 -32.55 11.02 65.40
N SER A 275 -32.01 11.90 66.23
CA SER A 275 -30.87 12.75 65.80
C SER A 275 -29.63 11.98 65.47
N GLU A 276 -29.38 10.80 66.03
CA GLU A 276 -28.26 9.94 65.72
C GLU A 276 -28.48 9.23 64.34
N ASP A 277 -29.66 8.69 64.04
CA ASP A 277 -30.00 8.05 62.80
C ASP A 277 -29.92 9.07 61.64
N ARG A 278 -30.33 10.32 61.85
CA ARG A 278 -30.22 11.42 60.91
C ARG A 278 -28.76 11.75 60.59
N LYS A 279 -27.89 11.78 61.62
CA LYS A 279 -26.46 11.97 61.43
C LYS A 279 -25.82 10.83 60.62
N GLU A 280 -26.20 9.58 60.95
CA GLU A 280 -25.73 8.40 60.17
C GLU A 280 -26.17 8.43 58.73
N LEU A 281 -27.45 8.76 58.46
CA LEU A 281 -27.94 8.91 57.08
C LEU A 281 -27.18 9.99 56.32
N LEU A 282 -26.95 11.16 56.91
CA LEU A 282 -26.19 12.23 56.24
C LEU A 282 -24.71 11.86 56.08
N ALA A 283 -24.11 11.15 57.02
CA ALA A 283 -22.76 10.61 56.85
C ALA A 283 -22.68 9.58 55.73
N SER A 284 -23.66 8.68 55.60
CA SER A 284 -23.79 7.71 54.51
C SER A 284 -23.94 8.41 53.17
N VAL A 285 -24.81 9.40 53.05
CA VAL A 285 -24.97 10.20 51.81
C VAL A 285 -23.65 10.83 51.41
N ARG A 286 -22.94 11.47 52.34
CA ARG A 286 -21.64 12.09 52.07
C ARG A 286 -20.58 11.08 51.63
N ALA A 287 -20.51 9.90 52.25
CA ALA A 287 -19.59 8.85 51.91
C ALA A 287 -19.86 8.32 50.49
N GLN A 288 -21.13 8.09 50.14
CA GLN A 288 -21.54 7.63 48.82
C GLN A 288 -21.24 8.67 47.73
N MET A 289 -21.46 9.96 47.97
CA MET A 289 -21.09 11.03 47.04
C MET A 289 -19.58 11.06 46.80
N THR A 290 -18.76 10.86 47.82
CA THR A 290 -17.30 10.81 47.69
C THR A 290 -16.85 9.59 46.90
N GLU A 291 -17.48 8.44 47.13
CA GLU A 291 -17.23 7.21 46.39
C GLU A 291 -17.59 7.34 44.92
N LEU A 292 -18.76 7.93 44.60
CA LEU A 292 -19.17 8.22 43.21
C LEU A 292 -18.19 9.16 42.49
N ALA A 293 -17.74 10.22 43.18
CA ALA A 293 -16.77 11.15 42.60
C ALA A 293 -15.43 10.46 42.27
N ALA A 294 -14.96 9.58 43.17
CA ALA A 294 -13.76 8.77 42.93
C ALA A 294 -13.93 7.82 41.78
N LEU A 295 -15.06 7.11 41.72
CA LEU A 295 -15.40 6.15 40.63
C LEU A 295 -15.47 6.85 39.28
N ILE A 296 -16.10 8.02 39.19
CA ILE A 296 -16.13 8.82 37.92
C ILE A 296 -14.71 9.22 37.53
N GLY A 297 -13.86 9.66 38.45
CA GLY A 297 -12.47 9.99 38.19
C GLY A 297 -11.66 8.78 37.68
N ASP A 298 -11.89 7.58 38.21
CA ASP A 298 -11.24 6.35 37.80
C ASP A 298 -11.70 5.91 36.39
N LEU A 299 -13.00 6.05 36.11
CA LEU A 299 -13.56 5.77 34.80
C LEU A 299 -13.02 6.71 33.71
N GLN A 300 -12.90 8.00 34.00
CA GLN A 300 -12.31 8.96 33.07
C GLN A 300 -10.86 8.58 32.71
N GLU A 301 -10.08 8.13 33.72
CA GLU A 301 -8.71 7.70 33.50
C GLU A 301 -8.64 6.42 32.63
N LEU A 302 -9.49 5.44 32.91
CA LEU A 302 -9.56 4.20 32.13
C LEU A 302 -10.06 4.44 30.69
N SER A 303 -10.86 5.48 30.48
CA SER A 303 -11.40 5.85 29.17
C SER A 303 -10.43 6.70 28.33
N ARG A 304 -9.34 7.25 28.92
CA ARG A 304 -8.35 8.04 28.19
C ARG A 304 -7.62 7.19 27.16
N PRO A 305 -7.51 7.67 25.91
CA PRO A 305 -6.70 7.01 24.88
C PRO A 305 -5.23 6.95 25.29
N ASP A 306 -4.57 5.84 25.02
CA ASP A 306 -3.16 5.66 25.35
C ASP A 306 -2.23 6.59 24.53
N ALA A 307 -2.67 7.01 23.33
CA ALA A 307 -1.98 7.97 22.47
C ALA A 307 -3.01 8.85 21.76
N GLY A 308 -2.79 10.17 21.70
CA GLY A 308 -3.66 11.11 20.99
C GLY A 308 -3.39 12.56 21.38
N PRO A 309 -4.02 13.53 20.69
CA PRO A 309 -3.96 14.94 21.04
C PRO A 309 -4.49 15.14 22.47
N GLY A 310 -3.67 15.69 23.36
CA GLY A 310 -4.00 15.88 24.79
C GLY A 310 -3.53 14.75 25.72
N SER A 311 -2.83 13.73 25.23
CA SER A 311 -2.14 12.75 26.06
C SER A 311 -0.94 13.42 26.76
N GLU A 312 -0.80 13.16 28.07
CA GLU A 312 0.36 13.64 28.83
C GLU A 312 1.67 13.11 28.19
N PRO A 313 2.69 13.97 28.01
CA PRO A 313 3.95 13.53 27.42
C PRO A 313 4.68 12.53 28.31
N VAL A 314 5.32 11.54 27.69
CA VAL A 314 6.21 10.62 28.39
C VAL A 314 7.48 11.37 28.77
N GLN A 315 7.82 11.39 30.05
CA GLN A 315 8.98 12.09 30.60
C GLN A 315 9.83 11.14 31.42
N VAL A 316 11.03 11.56 31.75
CA VAL A 316 11.83 10.89 32.79
C VAL A 316 11.35 11.40 34.16
N ILE A 317 11.02 10.48 35.02
CA ILE A 317 10.41 10.75 36.35
C ILE A 317 11.31 10.15 37.41
N ALA A 318 11.62 10.91 38.42
CA ALA A 318 12.23 10.41 39.67
C ALA A 318 11.15 9.60 40.44
N LEU A 319 11.20 8.26 40.34
CA LEU A 319 10.19 7.39 40.93
C LEU A 319 10.20 7.49 42.45
N HIS A 320 11.37 7.66 43.08
CA HIS A 320 11.52 7.87 44.55
C HIS A 320 10.78 9.12 45.01
N GLU A 321 10.87 10.25 44.27
CA GLU A 321 10.14 11.46 44.61
C GLU A 321 8.62 11.31 44.46
N ALA A 322 8.20 10.61 43.36
CA ALA A 322 6.78 10.33 43.15
C ALA A 322 6.22 9.42 44.24
N ALA A 323 7.00 8.42 44.68
CA ALA A 323 6.64 7.54 45.79
C ALA A 323 6.58 8.31 47.14
N GLU A 324 7.52 9.22 47.37
CA GLU A 324 7.53 10.05 48.58
C GLU A 324 6.26 10.92 48.69
N ARG A 325 5.89 11.61 47.57
CA ARG A 325 4.63 12.38 47.52
C ARG A 325 3.40 11.52 47.75
N ALA A 326 3.38 10.31 47.18
CA ALA A 326 2.27 9.37 47.38
C ALA A 326 2.19 8.89 48.86
N VAL A 327 3.33 8.61 49.49
CA VAL A 327 3.40 8.24 50.94
C VAL A 327 2.90 9.37 51.80
N GLU A 328 3.28 10.64 51.55
CA GLU A 328 2.78 11.78 52.34
C GLU A 328 1.23 11.87 52.25
N ARG A 329 0.65 11.66 51.09
CA ARG A 329 -0.83 11.60 50.95
C ARG A 329 -1.44 10.43 51.71
N ALA A 330 -0.80 9.26 51.68
CA ALA A 330 -1.27 8.07 52.38
C ALA A 330 -1.19 8.25 53.91
N ARG A 331 -0.15 8.91 54.44
CA ARG A 331 -0.02 9.29 55.87
C ARG A 331 -1.19 10.12 56.34
N LEU A 332 -1.59 11.14 55.55
CA LEU A 332 -2.75 11.97 55.91
C LEU A 332 -4.04 11.16 56.01
N ARG A 333 -4.24 10.17 55.11
CA ARG A 333 -5.41 9.29 55.17
C ARG A 333 -5.35 8.26 56.27
N GLY A 334 -4.17 7.73 56.58
CA GLY A 334 -3.93 6.74 57.61
C GLY A 334 -3.85 7.32 59.01
N ALA A 335 -3.78 8.66 59.16
CA ALA A 335 -3.63 9.34 60.45
C ALA A 335 -4.76 9.00 61.46
N GLY A 336 -6.00 8.88 60.96
CA GLY A 336 -7.16 8.48 61.76
C GLY A 336 -7.12 7.03 62.25
N ALA A 337 -6.34 6.15 61.61
CA ALA A 337 -6.13 4.76 62.00
C ALA A 337 -4.83 4.53 62.78
N GLY A 338 -4.03 5.58 63.03
CA GLY A 338 -2.77 5.51 63.78
C GLY A 338 -1.69 4.65 63.07
N LEU A 339 -1.69 4.60 61.73
CA LEU A 339 -0.75 3.78 60.97
C LEU A 339 0.67 4.35 60.98
N GLU A 340 1.67 3.48 61.20
CA GLU A 340 3.10 3.79 61.06
C GLU A 340 3.56 3.52 59.63
N PHE A 341 4.32 4.44 59.00
CA PHE A 341 4.91 4.25 57.69
C PHE A 341 6.43 4.14 57.78
N ARG A 342 6.97 2.97 57.38
CA ARG A 342 8.41 2.72 57.27
C ARG A 342 8.82 2.83 55.82
N VAL A 343 9.61 3.85 55.49
CA VAL A 343 9.90 4.23 54.08
C VAL A 343 11.42 4.15 53.87
N ARG A 344 11.81 3.45 52.77
CA ARG A 344 13.19 3.35 52.27
C ARG A 344 13.15 3.49 50.75
N LEU A 345 13.51 4.65 50.24
CA LEU A 345 13.44 4.95 48.81
C LEU A 345 14.84 5.28 48.30
N GLU A 346 15.40 4.38 47.49
CA GLU A 346 16.64 4.62 46.73
C GLU A 346 16.32 5.31 45.42
N SER A 347 17.27 6.07 44.87
CA SER A 347 17.08 6.79 43.59
C SER A 347 16.81 5.85 42.46
N TRP A 348 15.74 6.07 41.71
CA TRP A 348 15.38 5.37 40.49
C TRP A 348 14.63 6.28 39.55
N TYR A 349 15.01 6.30 38.27
CA TYR A 349 14.45 7.16 37.22
C TYR A 349 13.81 6.28 36.16
N VAL A 350 12.55 6.56 35.78
CA VAL A 350 11.73 5.79 34.88
C VAL A 350 11.16 6.69 33.77
N ARG A 351 10.88 6.11 32.61
CA ARG A 351 10.13 6.81 31.57
C ARG A 351 8.65 6.51 31.69
N GLY A 352 7.84 7.55 31.85
CA GLY A 352 6.40 7.39 32.01
C GLY A 352 5.65 8.71 31.94
N LYS A 353 4.35 8.64 32.20
CA LYS A 353 3.47 9.78 32.35
C LYS A 353 3.41 10.13 33.85
N PRO A 354 3.83 11.37 34.29
CA PRO A 354 3.95 11.71 35.69
C PRO A 354 2.67 11.51 36.49
N ALA A 355 1.54 12.08 36.04
CA ALA A 355 0.27 11.98 36.73
C ALA A 355 -0.27 10.55 36.82
N ALA A 356 -0.08 9.75 35.77
CA ALA A 356 -0.51 8.34 35.76
C ALA A 356 0.30 7.49 36.75
N LEU A 357 1.63 7.67 36.82
CA LEU A 357 2.48 6.94 37.75
C LEU A 357 2.20 7.37 39.21
N GLU A 358 2.06 8.66 39.48
CA GLU A 358 1.71 9.15 40.83
C GLU A 358 0.38 8.55 41.28
N ARG A 359 -0.64 8.53 40.38
CA ARG A 359 -1.95 7.93 40.71
C ARG A 359 -1.86 6.42 40.96
N ALA A 360 -1.03 5.70 40.19
CA ALA A 360 -0.80 4.27 40.42
C ALA A 360 -0.19 4.02 41.80
N LEU A 361 0.78 4.83 42.21
CA LEU A 361 1.40 4.75 43.55
C LEU A 361 0.40 5.07 44.66
N VAL A 362 -0.42 6.11 44.45
CA VAL A 362 -1.50 6.46 45.42
C VAL A 362 -2.48 5.31 45.57
N ASN A 363 -2.90 4.66 44.46
CA ASN A 363 -3.82 3.54 44.53
C ASN A 363 -3.25 2.31 45.27
N LEU A 364 -1.94 2.03 45.11
CA LEU A 364 -1.29 0.98 45.88
C LEU A 364 -1.25 1.29 47.39
N LEU A 365 -0.88 2.51 47.74
CA LEU A 365 -0.79 2.96 49.11
C LEU A 365 -2.16 3.07 49.77
N ASP A 366 -3.18 3.53 49.03
CA ASP A 366 -4.56 3.58 49.55
C ASP A 366 -5.08 2.16 49.85
N ASN A 367 -4.74 1.16 49.06
CA ASN A 367 -5.07 -0.22 49.39
C ASN A 367 -4.34 -0.67 50.66
N ALA A 368 -3.05 -0.38 50.81
CA ALA A 368 -2.31 -0.72 52.02
C ALA A 368 -2.90 -0.06 53.28
N VAL A 369 -3.25 1.23 53.20
CA VAL A 369 -3.93 1.95 54.31
C VAL A 369 -5.29 1.32 54.64
N LYS A 370 -6.08 1.04 53.62
CA LYS A 370 -7.44 0.49 53.74
C LYS A 370 -7.49 -0.87 54.40
N PHE A 371 -6.53 -1.75 54.12
CA PHE A 371 -6.51 -3.13 54.60
C PHE A 371 -5.62 -3.34 55.81
N SER A 372 -4.79 -2.36 56.20
CA SER A 372 -4.01 -2.41 57.45
C SER A 372 -4.87 -2.36 58.69
N PRO A 373 -4.56 -3.10 59.76
CA PRO A 373 -5.23 -2.96 61.05
C PRO A 373 -4.91 -1.62 61.69
N VAL A 374 -5.78 -1.16 62.57
CA VAL A 374 -5.56 0.05 63.37
C VAL A 374 -4.25 -0.06 64.16
N GLY A 375 -3.38 0.96 64.10
CA GLY A 375 -2.05 0.94 64.71
C GLY A 375 -1.03 0.06 63.97
N GLY A 376 -1.38 -0.46 62.77
CA GLY A 376 -0.51 -1.30 61.95
C GLY A 376 0.63 -0.52 61.28
N VAL A 377 1.51 -1.28 60.60
CA VAL A 377 2.67 -0.73 59.86
C VAL A 377 2.47 -0.91 58.39
N VAL A 378 2.77 0.12 57.59
CA VAL A 378 2.89 0.05 56.12
C VAL A 378 4.36 0.26 55.78
N GLU A 379 4.97 -0.75 55.09
CA GLU A 379 6.36 -0.67 54.67
C GLU A 379 6.43 -0.35 53.21
N VAL A 380 7.23 0.67 52.85
CA VAL A 380 7.44 1.09 51.42
C VAL A 380 8.93 1.08 51.16
N SER A 381 9.36 0.30 50.18
CA SER A 381 10.75 0.29 49.77
C SER A 381 10.91 0.34 48.24
N LEU A 382 11.92 1.06 47.77
CA LEU A 382 12.32 1.14 46.38
C LEU A 382 13.80 0.78 46.30
N SER A 383 14.12 -0.27 45.55
CA SER A 383 15.49 -0.71 45.29
C SER A 383 16.08 0.04 44.09
N GLY A 384 17.17 0.75 44.29
CA GLY A 384 17.95 1.39 43.22
C GLY A 384 18.78 0.42 42.37
N ALA A 385 18.85 -0.86 42.73
CA ALA A 385 19.53 -1.90 41.95
C ALA A 385 18.60 -2.57 40.92
N THR A 386 17.32 -2.75 41.28
CA THR A 386 16.35 -3.54 40.50
C THR A 386 15.20 -2.69 39.95
N GLY A 387 15.00 -1.48 40.44
CA GLY A 387 13.83 -0.65 40.12
C GLY A 387 12.52 -1.24 40.63
N GLU A 388 12.59 -2.07 41.66
CA GLU A 388 11.41 -2.68 42.28
C GLU A 388 10.94 -1.83 43.47
N LEU A 389 9.73 -1.31 43.35
CA LEU A 389 9.00 -0.68 44.45
C LEU A 389 8.13 -1.76 45.11
N THR A 390 8.24 -1.89 46.44
CA THR A 390 7.37 -2.77 47.21
C THR A 390 6.57 -1.97 48.23
N VAL A 391 5.29 -2.32 48.36
CA VAL A 391 4.38 -1.80 49.42
C VAL A 391 3.86 -3.02 50.17
N ARG A 392 4.13 -3.09 51.46
CA ARG A 392 3.69 -4.18 52.35
C ARG A 392 2.72 -3.65 53.38
N ASP A 393 1.59 -4.31 53.50
CA ASP A 393 0.64 -4.15 54.58
C ASP A 393 0.67 -5.39 55.52
N HIS A 394 0.09 -5.23 56.71
CA HIS A 394 -0.08 -6.29 57.68
C HIS A 394 -1.57 -6.63 57.90
N GLY A 395 -2.35 -6.54 56.85
CA GLY A 395 -3.78 -6.80 56.83
C GLY A 395 -4.12 -8.31 56.77
N PRO A 396 -5.36 -8.66 56.40
CA PRO A 396 -5.82 -10.05 56.34
C PRO A 396 -5.16 -10.85 55.19
N GLY A 397 -4.46 -10.18 54.27
CA GLY A 397 -3.90 -10.80 53.10
C GLY A 397 -4.93 -11.06 51.99
N ILE A 398 -4.49 -11.75 50.92
CA ILE A 398 -5.31 -12.13 49.77
C ILE A 398 -5.23 -13.64 49.60
N ALA A 399 -6.37 -14.30 49.47
CA ALA A 399 -6.41 -15.77 49.22
C ALA A 399 -5.74 -16.12 47.85
N ALA A 400 -5.06 -17.27 47.82
CA ALA A 400 -4.34 -17.69 46.60
C ALA A 400 -5.26 -17.78 45.39
N GLU A 401 -6.50 -18.17 45.57
CA GLU A 401 -7.55 -18.28 44.53
C GLU A 401 -8.00 -16.91 44.00
N GLU A 402 -7.84 -15.86 44.80
CA GLU A 402 -8.21 -14.48 44.43
C GLU A 402 -7.12 -13.73 43.65
N LEU A 403 -5.84 -14.12 43.83
CA LEU A 403 -4.70 -13.44 43.21
C LEU A 403 -4.78 -13.28 41.65
N PRO A 404 -5.28 -14.25 40.88
CA PRO A 404 -5.42 -14.08 39.45
C PRO A 404 -6.38 -12.93 39.05
N HIS A 405 -7.35 -12.62 39.90
CA HIS A 405 -8.45 -11.71 39.62
C HIS A 405 -8.26 -10.28 40.15
N VAL A 406 -7.29 -10.07 41.06
CA VAL A 406 -7.13 -8.77 41.77
C VAL A 406 -6.86 -7.57 40.87
N PHE A 407 -6.38 -7.80 39.62
CA PHE A 407 -6.14 -6.76 38.62
C PHE A 407 -7.29 -6.59 37.63
N GLU A 408 -8.35 -7.40 37.73
CA GLU A 408 -9.56 -7.23 36.94
C GLU A 408 -10.32 -5.97 37.39
N ARG A 409 -11.01 -5.36 36.44
CA ARG A 409 -11.80 -4.16 36.71
C ARG A 409 -12.99 -4.50 37.58
N PHE A 410 -13.30 -3.63 38.55
CA PHE A 410 -14.43 -3.77 39.48
C PHE A 410 -14.37 -5.04 40.35
N TRP A 411 -13.27 -5.79 40.29
CA TRP A 411 -13.12 -6.97 41.15
C TRP A 411 -12.89 -6.58 42.61
N ARG A 412 -13.59 -7.24 43.49
CA ARG A 412 -13.51 -7.08 44.93
C ARG A 412 -13.62 -8.41 45.62
N SER A 413 -12.73 -8.70 46.54
CA SER A 413 -12.82 -9.87 47.41
C SER A 413 -14.16 -9.92 48.14
N PRO A 414 -14.78 -11.05 48.34
CA PRO A 414 -16.00 -11.20 49.17
C PRO A 414 -15.89 -10.53 50.52
N SER A 415 -14.73 -10.62 51.17
CA SER A 415 -14.44 -10.00 52.48
C SER A 415 -14.35 -8.46 52.41
N ALA A 416 -14.00 -7.90 51.25
CA ALA A 416 -13.84 -6.46 51.06
C ALA A 416 -15.08 -5.76 50.47
N ARG A 417 -16.18 -6.46 50.19
CA ARG A 417 -17.38 -5.89 49.57
C ARG A 417 -18.09 -4.88 50.49
N SER A 418 -17.98 -5.01 51.77
CA SER A 418 -18.54 -4.06 52.74
C SER A 418 -17.68 -2.80 52.97
N MET A 419 -16.43 -2.78 52.47
CA MET A 419 -15.52 -1.65 52.61
C MET A 419 -15.67 -0.69 51.42
N PRO A 420 -15.47 0.64 51.58
CA PRO A 420 -15.58 1.56 50.43
C PRO A 420 -14.52 1.31 49.38
N GLY A 421 -14.86 1.51 48.09
CA GLY A 421 -13.94 1.46 46.98
C GLY A 421 -14.51 0.81 45.70
N SER A 422 -14.07 1.32 44.55
CA SER A 422 -14.59 0.99 43.23
C SER A 422 -14.11 -0.36 42.62
N GLY A 423 -13.07 -0.98 43.17
CA GLY A 423 -12.41 -2.13 42.53
C GLY A 423 -11.60 -1.77 41.27
N LEU A 424 -11.41 -0.47 40.98
CA LEU A 424 -10.66 -0.02 39.80
C LEU A 424 -9.18 0.29 40.10
N GLY A 425 -8.83 0.58 41.36
CA GLY A 425 -7.48 1.04 41.72
C GLY A 425 -6.35 0.12 41.23
N LEU A 426 -6.44 -1.20 41.53
CA LEU A 426 -5.42 -2.16 41.10
C LEU A 426 -5.40 -2.37 39.54
N SER A 427 -6.54 -2.26 38.89
CA SER A 427 -6.60 -2.33 37.42
C SER A 427 -5.92 -1.10 36.77
N ILE A 428 -6.05 0.09 37.38
CA ILE A 428 -5.33 1.32 37.00
C ILE A 428 -3.82 1.12 37.20
N VAL A 429 -3.41 0.59 38.32
CA VAL A 429 -1.99 0.26 38.62
C VAL A 429 -1.43 -0.66 37.52
N ALA A 430 -2.10 -1.79 37.26
CA ALA A 430 -1.64 -2.76 36.27
C ALA A 430 -1.57 -2.19 34.84
N ARG A 431 -2.51 -1.31 34.48
CA ARG A 431 -2.49 -0.61 33.19
C ARG A 431 -1.30 0.36 33.11
N THR A 432 -1.14 1.21 34.09
CA THR A 432 -0.09 2.23 34.12
C THR A 432 1.30 1.61 34.12
N VAL A 433 1.53 0.57 34.94
CA VAL A 433 2.81 -0.12 35.03
C VAL A 433 3.14 -0.81 33.67
N ARG A 434 2.18 -1.50 33.05
CA ARG A 434 2.37 -2.09 31.70
C ARG A 434 2.65 -1.05 30.64
N GLN A 435 2.00 0.10 30.67
CA GLN A 435 2.28 1.20 29.73
C GLN A 435 3.68 1.80 29.89
N ALA A 436 4.22 1.75 31.10
CA ALA A 436 5.61 2.14 31.38
C ALA A 436 6.62 0.99 31.09
N GLY A 437 6.16 -0.14 30.55
CA GLY A 437 7.01 -1.31 30.22
C GLY A 437 7.42 -2.14 31.44
N GLY A 438 6.72 -2.00 32.56
CA GLY A 438 6.98 -2.70 33.80
C GLY A 438 6.01 -3.83 34.11
N GLU A 439 6.19 -4.44 35.26
CA GLU A 439 5.39 -5.55 35.80
C GLU A 439 4.90 -5.23 37.21
N VAL A 440 3.68 -5.67 37.58
CA VAL A 440 3.10 -5.59 38.89
C VAL A 440 2.64 -6.96 39.37
N ALA A 441 2.90 -7.27 40.63
CA ALA A 441 2.46 -8.50 41.24
C ALA A 441 2.00 -8.23 42.70
N LEU A 442 1.03 -9.05 43.16
CA LEU A 442 0.63 -9.12 44.56
C LEU A 442 0.99 -10.51 45.08
N ARG A 443 1.52 -10.54 46.31
CA ARG A 443 1.90 -11.80 46.96
C ARG A 443 1.46 -11.74 48.44
N PRO A 444 1.06 -12.87 49.04
CA PRO A 444 0.91 -12.96 50.48
C PRO A 444 2.25 -12.63 51.16
N ALA A 445 2.21 -11.87 52.25
CA ALA A 445 3.39 -11.56 53.03
C ALA A 445 3.67 -12.65 54.05
N GLU A 446 4.95 -12.96 54.31
CA GLU A 446 5.35 -13.79 55.44
C GLU A 446 4.92 -13.14 56.77
N GLY A 447 4.19 -13.89 57.62
CA GLY A 447 3.62 -13.37 58.85
C GLY A 447 2.28 -12.65 58.71
N GLY A 448 1.65 -12.70 57.53
CA GLY A 448 0.34 -12.10 57.21
C GLY A 448 0.44 -10.76 56.48
N GLY A 449 -0.66 -10.39 55.82
CA GLY A 449 -0.73 -9.17 54.97
C GLY A 449 -0.42 -9.42 53.52
N THR A 450 -0.25 -8.37 52.75
CA THR A 450 0.02 -8.38 51.32
C THR A 450 1.29 -7.61 50.97
N VAL A 451 2.07 -8.11 50.04
CA VAL A 451 3.16 -7.38 49.41
C VAL A 451 2.76 -7.11 47.93
N ALA A 452 2.61 -5.83 47.60
CA ALA A 452 2.50 -5.35 46.26
C ALA A 452 3.89 -4.98 45.73
N SER A 453 4.33 -5.58 44.64
CA SER A 453 5.60 -5.27 43.96
C SER A 453 5.34 -4.67 42.58
N VAL A 454 6.02 -3.58 42.26
CA VAL A 454 6.02 -2.91 40.99
C VAL A 454 7.46 -2.80 40.51
N ARG A 455 7.77 -3.42 39.39
CA ARG A 455 9.07 -3.32 38.74
C ARG A 455 8.95 -2.47 37.49
N LEU A 456 9.73 -1.38 37.40
CA LEU A 456 9.73 -0.45 36.26
C LEU A 456 11.14 -0.38 35.65
N PRO A 457 11.26 -0.49 34.33
CA PRO A 457 12.53 -0.30 33.64
C PRO A 457 13.04 1.14 33.82
N GLY A 458 14.31 1.28 34.17
CA GLY A 458 14.89 2.58 34.44
C GLY A 458 16.37 2.52 34.83
N ALA A 459 16.86 3.52 35.50
CA ALA A 459 18.23 3.62 35.98
C ALA A 459 18.30 4.29 37.36
N GLY A 460 19.29 3.89 38.18
CA GLY A 460 19.55 4.50 39.48
C GLY A 460 20.21 5.89 39.42
N VAL A 461 20.58 6.35 38.25
CA VAL A 461 21.26 7.64 38.02
C VAL A 461 20.36 8.57 37.23
N ALA A 462 20.33 9.85 37.61
CA ALA A 462 19.59 10.88 36.91
C ALA A 462 20.12 11.01 35.47
N PRO A 463 19.22 11.20 34.49
CA PRO A 463 19.66 11.48 33.11
C PRO A 463 20.46 12.80 33.10
N PRO A 464 21.46 12.93 32.20
CA PRO A 464 22.15 14.20 32.03
C PRO A 464 21.15 15.30 31.69
N ALA A 465 21.29 16.48 32.29
CA ALA A 465 20.51 17.64 31.93
C ALA A 465 20.82 17.98 30.43
N LEU A 466 19.81 17.99 29.58
CA LEU A 466 19.91 18.41 28.16
C LEU A 466 19.93 19.92 28.07
#